data_f18bc3b1666e68a42cecb928af58b629
#
_entry.id   f18bc3b1666e68a42cecb928af58b629
#
_cell.length_a   1.000
_cell.length_b   1.000
_cell.length_c   1.000
_cell.angle_alpha   90.00
_cell.angle_beta   90.00
_cell.angle_gamma   90.00
#
_symmetry.space_group_name_H-M   'P 1'
#
loop_
_entity.id
_entity.type
_entity.pdbx_description
1 polymer ?
#
loop_
_entity_poly.entity_id
_entity_poly.type
_entity_poly.pdbx_seq_one_letter_code
_entity_poly.pdbx_strand_id
1 'polypeptide(L)'
;MSIRTVALLHPGEMGSAIGACLVRRGFRVVWASSGRSAATRSRAIAAGLEDLGSVERALDAADLALSVCPPHGALALAREVAGHGFEGIFVDANAISPETARSVSRVVEKAGARFVDGGIIGPPPAEAGRSRLYLSGGPEREVAALFAGSNLEVIAMAAPAGAASALKACYAAWTKGATALLAAVRALAQAEGVEAALLAEWQRSQPGVDKRSEAVTVQARKAWRWVGEMEEIAASFEAAGLPGGFHLAAADLYRRLEAFKAGTVPPALSEVTAAIRRSPRRRSAKAGARSTPSRQQPSAGKFKFGTAALKRDPTKRTLRRA
;
A
#
# COMPACT_ATOMS: atom_id res chain seq x y z
N MET A 1 25.44 8.81 17.16
CA MET A 1 25.08 10.25 17.02
C MET A 1 23.71 10.46 17.64
N SER A 2 23.49 11.59 18.32
CA SER A 2 22.16 11.91 18.86
C SER A 2 21.30 12.56 17.76
N ILE A 3 20.16 11.96 17.40
CA ILE A 3 19.22 12.53 16.43
C ILE A 3 18.57 13.76 17.03
N ARG A 4 18.70 14.92 16.38
CA ARG A 4 18.13 16.22 16.78
C ARG A 4 17.19 16.79 15.72
N THR A 5 17.54 16.60 14.46
CA THR A 5 16.80 17.12 13.31
C THR A 5 16.30 16.00 12.41
N VAL A 6 15.02 16.05 12.07
CA VAL A 6 14.36 15.09 11.18
C VAL A 6 13.87 15.80 9.91
N ALA A 7 14.34 15.35 8.73
CA ALA A 7 13.78 15.77 7.46
C ALA A 7 12.55 14.92 7.12
N LEU A 8 11.36 15.52 7.14
CA LEU A 8 10.13 14.84 6.72
C LEU A 8 9.89 15.07 5.22
N LEU A 9 10.09 14.01 4.45
CA LEU A 9 9.98 14.04 3.00
C LEU A 9 8.54 13.77 2.54
N HIS A 10 7.65 14.67 2.38
CA HIS A 10 6.22 14.60 2.03
C HIS A 10 5.27 14.72 3.23
N PRO A 11 5.00 15.92 3.72
CA PRO A 11 4.01 16.17 4.76
C PRO A 11 2.57 16.13 4.21
N GLY A 12 2.15 14.92 3.74
CA GLY A 12 0.75 14.60 3.46
C GLY A 12 -0.06 14.51 4.75
N GLU A 13 -1.29 13.98 4.72
CA GLU A 13 -2.11 13.79 5.93
C GLU A 13 -1.41 12.94 6.99
N MET A 14 -0.81 11.81 6.59
CA MET A 14 -0.09 10.93 7.50
C MET A 14 1.26 11.53 7.92
N GLY A 15 2.05 11.99 6.95
CA GLY A 15 3.38 12.53 7.22
C GLY A 15 3.35 13.73 8.15
N SER A 16 2.46 14.72 7.92
CA SER A 16 2.34 15.89 8.79
C SER A 16 1.92 15.51 10.22
N ALA A 17 1.03 14.54 10.39
CA ALA A 17 0.62 14.08 11.71
C ALA A 17 1.76 13.37 12.47
N ILE A 18 2.59 12.59 11.76
CA ILE A 18 3.81 11.98 12.33
C ILE A 18 4.84 13.06 12.68
N GLY A 19 5.06 14.03 11.78
CA GLY A 19 5.94 15.18 12.06
C GLY A 19 5.51 15.96 13.29
N ALA A 20 4.20 16.20 13.46
CA ALA A 20 3.65 16.85 14.65
C ALA A 20 3.91 16.04 15.94
N CYS A 21 3.96 14.70 15.88
CA CYS A 21 4.37 13.90 17.03
C CYS A 21 5.82 14.18 17.43
N LEU A 22 6.73 14.30 16.47
CA LEU A 22 8.14 14.62 16.71
C LEU A 22 8.33 16.06 17.22
N VAL A 23 7.64 17.03 16.63
CA VAL A 23 7.67 18.44 17.08
C VAL A 23 7.23 18.55 18.55
N ARG A 24 6.13 17.90 18.92
CA ARG A 24 5.67 17.87 20.34
C ARG A 24 6.65 17.20 21.29
N ARG A 25 7.54 16.36 20.77
CA ARG A 25 8.62 15.73 21.52
C ARG A 25 9.89 16.62 21.64
N GLY A 26 9.86 17.80 21.01
CA GLY A 26 10.96 18.77 21.02
C GLY A 26 12.01 18.55 19.93
N PHE A 27 11.74 17.69 18.93
CA PHE A 27 12.63 17.53 17.79
C PHE A 27 12.41 18.67 16.78
N ARG A 28 13.49 19.12 16.13
CA ARG A 28 13.42 19.98 14.97
C ARG A 28 12.97 19.13 13.77
N VAL A 29 11.85 19.46 13.15
CA VAL A 29 11.35 18.74 11.98
C VAL A 29 11.34 19.69 10.80
N VAL A 30 12.17 19.41 9.82
CA VAL A 30 12.35 20.21 8.61
C VAL A 30 11.71 19.55 7.42
N TRP A 31 11.32 20.33 6.40
CA TRP A 31 10.73 19.81 5.18
C TRP A 31 11.03 20.72 3.98
N ALA A 32 10.67 20.27 2.77
CA ALA A 32 10.85 21.00 1.52
C ALA A 32 9.53 21.38 0.87
N SER A 33 9.27 22.66 0.68
CA SER A 33 8.04 23.17 0.08
C SER A 33 8.08 23.26 -1.46
N SER A 34 9.26 23.15 -2.08
CA SER A 34 9.42 23.19 -3.54
C SER A 34 8.55 22.13 -4.21
N GLY A 35 7.76 22.52 -5.21
CA GLY A 35 6.87 21.63 -5.95
C GLY A 35 5.65 21.11 -5.16
N ARG A 36 5.38 21.59 -3.93
CA ARG A 36 4.28 21.12 -3.10
C ARG A 36 3.03 21.99 -3.22
N SER A 37 1.86 21.35 -3.10
CA SER A 37 0.57 22.03 -3.16
C SER A 37 0.33 22.95 -1.95
N ALA A 38 -0.54 23.97 -2.09
CA ALA A 38 -0.96 24.83 -0.99
C ALA A 38 -1.51 24.02 0.20
N ALA A 39 -2.30 22.98 -0.06
CA ALA A 39 -2.84 22.10 0.98
C ALA A 39 -1.74 21.35 1.75
N THR A 40 -0.64 20.98 1.10
CA THR A 40 0.52 20.37 1.78
C THR A 40 1.25 21.37 2.65
N ARG A 41 1.45 22.61 2.15
CA ARG A 41 2.08 23.69 2.92
C ARG A 41 1.26 24.03 4.17
N SER A 42 -0.06 24.16 4.03
CA SER A 42 -0.95 24.42 5.18
C SER A 42 -0.85 23.33 6.25
N ARG A 43 -0.79 22.05 5.85
CA ARG A 43 -0.61 20.94 6.80
C ARG A 43 0.74 20.98 7.50
N ALA A 44 1.81 21.27 6.77
CA ALA A 44 3.16 21.38 7.33
C ALA A 44 3.26 22.50 8.36
N ILE A 45 2.71 23.68 8.05
CA ILE A 45 2.64 24.83 8.98
C ILE A 45 1.84 24.46 10.23
N ALA A 46 0.64 23.87 10.06
CA ALA A 46 -0.20 23.45 11.19
C ALA A 46 0.46 22.37 12.07
N ALA A 47 1.36 21.58 11.51
CA ALA A 47 2.13 20.56 12.21
C ALA A 47 3.41 21.13 12.88
N GLY A 48 3.72 22.42 12.70
CA GLY A 48 4.92 23.06 13.25
C GLY A 48 6.21 22.69 12.55
N LEU A 49 6.14 22.32 11.26
CA LEU A 49 7.33 21.92 10.47
C LEU A 49 8.05 23.16 9.93
N GLU A 50 9.38 23.18 10.01
CA GLU A 50 10.23 24.23 9.48
C GLU A 50 10.48 24.03 7.98
N ASP A 51 10.12 25.00 7.14
CA ASP A 51 10.32 24.95 5.70
C ASP A 51 11.74 25.39 5.31
N LEU A 52 12.51 24.49 4.71
CA LEU A 52 13.84 24.79 4.16
C LEU A 52 13.85 25.00 2.64
N GLY A 53 12.68 24.93 2.00
CA GLY A 53 12.50 25.21 0.57
C GLY A 53 12.81 24.03 -0.32
N SER A 54 13.98 23.40 -0.22
CA SER A 54 14.41 22.27 -1.07
C SER A 54 14.71 21.00 -0.27
N VAL A 55 14.65 19.84 -0.95
CA VAL A 55 14.98 18.52 -0.35
C VAL A 55 16.44 18.49 0.05
N GLU A 56 17.33 19.02 -0.76
CA GLU A 56 18.77 19.11 -0.50
C GLU A 56 19.03 19.81 0.85
N ARG A 57 18.51 21.04 1.03
CA ARG A 57 18.70 21.79 2.28
C ARG A 57 18.07 21.08 3.49
N ALA A 58 16.98 20.35 3.28
CA ALA A 58 16.37 19.58 4.36
C ALA A 58 17.25 18.39 4.75
N LEU A 59 17.88 17.72 3.80
CA LEU A 59 18.80 16.61 4.06
C LEU A 59 20.11 17.09 4.70
N ASP A 60 20.70 18.21 4.24
CA ASP A 60 21.90 18.79 4.81
C ASP A 60 21.74 19.14 6.30
N ALA A 61 20.54 19.50 6.72
CA ALA A 61 20.23 19.87 8.09
C ALA A 61 19.86 18.68 8.99
N ALA A 62 19.67 17.48 8.44
CA ALA A 62 19.01 16.38 9.15
C ALA A 62 19.94 15.23 9.54
N ASP A 63 19.69 14.66 10.73
CA ASP A 63 20.30 13.42 11.19
C ASP A 63 19.49 12.19 10.70
N LEU A 64 18.20 12.39 10.43
CA LEU A 64 17.26 11.38 9.98
C LEU A 64 16.35 11.93 8.88
N ALA A 65 16.18 11.18 7.79
CA ALA A 65 15.19 11.43 6.75
C ALA A 65 14.03 10.43 6.84
N LEU A 66 12.80 10.94 7.01
CA LEU A 66 11.59 10.14 7.10
C LEU A 66 10.74 10.28 5.84
N SER A 67 10.61 9.21 5.08
CA SER A 67 9.79 9.11 3.87
C SER A 67 8.37 8.62 4.19
N VAL A 68 7.35 9.44 3.85
CA VAL A 68 5.93 9.08 3.94
C VAL A 68 5.23 9.53 2.66
N CYS A 69 5.55 8.90 1.54
CA CYS A 69 5.04 9.22 0.21
C CYS A 69 4.10 8.12 -0.35
N PRO A 70 3.44 8.35 -1.49
CA PRO A 70 2.74 7.28 -2.18
C PRO A 70 3.70 6.15 -2.62
N PRO A 71 3.24 4.87 -2.63
CA PRO A 71 4.11 3.71 -2.91
C PRO A 71 4.97 3.84 -4.16
N HIS A 72 4.39 4.29 -5.27
CA HIS A 72 5.08 4.45 -6.55
C HIS A 72 6.22 5.49 -6.54
N GLY A 73 6.27 6.36 -5.53
CA GLY A 73 7.32 7.37 -5.37
C GLY A 73 8.51 6.92 -4.51
N ALA A 74 8.39 5.81 -3.77
CA ALA A 74 9.36 5.42 -2.75
C ALA A 74 10.78 5.23 -3.31
N LEU A 75 10.94 4.44 -4.36
CA LEU A 75 12.24 4.15 -4.95
C LEU A 75 12.86 5.37 -5.64
N ALA A 76 12.03 6.24 -6.27
CA ALA A 76 12.51 7.47 -6.88
C ALA A 76 13.04 8.45 -5.81
N LEU A 77 12.31 8.60 -4.70
CA LEU A 77 12.74 9.42 -3.57
C LEU A 77 14.02 8.89 -2.91
N ALA A 78 14.13 7.56 -2.75
CA ALA A 78 15.35 6.95 -2.25
C ALA A 78 16.58 7.25 -3.13
N ARG A 79 16.42 7.22 -4.45
CA ARG A 79 17.48 7.61 -5.41
C ARG A 79 17.83 9.09 -5.32
N GLU A 80 16.85 9.96 -5.13
CA GLU A 80 17.06 11.38 -4.91
C GLU A 80 17.90 11.60 -3.63
N VAL A 81 17.51 11.00 -2.50
CA VAL A 81 18.24 11.08 -1.23
C VAL A 81 19.67 10.52 -1.36
N ALA A 82 19.84 9.38 -2.02
CA ALA A 82 21.15 8.79 -2.28
C ALA A 82 22.01 9.67 -3.17
N GLY A 83 21.42 10.35 -4.16
CA GLY A 83 22.10 11.29 -5.05
C GLY A 83 22.64 12.53 -4.34
N HIS A 84 22.04 12.92 -3.21
CA HIS A 84 22.52 14.00 -2.33
C HIS A 84 23.62 13.55 -1.36
N GLY A 85 23.98 12.26 -1.32
CA GLY A 85 25.00 11.76 -0.43
C GLY A 85 24.60 11.81 1.05
N PHE A 86 23.32 11.62 1.37
CA PHE A 86 22.84 11.60 2.76
C PHE A 86 23.36 10.37 3.51
N GLU A 87 24.09 10.57 4.58
CA GLU A 87 24.73 9.53 5.41
C GLU A 87 24.00 9.25 6.72
N GLY A 88 22.90 9.94 7.02
CA GLY A 88 22.08 9.76 8.22
C GLY A 88 21.25 8.48 8.21
N ILE A 89 20.19 8.46 9.02
CA ILE A 89 19.21 7.36 9.00
C ILE A 89 18.11 7.68 7.99
N PHE A 90 17.91 6.80 7.01
CA PHE A 90 16.77 6.88 6.09
C PHE A 90 15.68 5.89 6.54
N VAL A 91 14.52 6.43 6.94
CA VAL A 91 13.34 5.65 7.31
C VAL A 91 12.35 5.68 6.16
N ASP A 92 12.06 4.54 5.56
CA ASP A 92 10.96 4.40 4.61
C ASP A 92 9.72 3.89 5.34
N ALA A 93 8.70 4.74 5.48
CA ALA A 93 7.42 4.38 6.11
C ALA A 93 6.26 4.37 5.11
N ASN A 94 6.57 4.01 3.86
CA ASN A 94 5.60 3.91 2.77
C ASN A 94 4.87 2.57 2.78
N ALA A 95 3.76 2.47 2.03
CA ALA A 95 3.02 1.21 1.91
C ALA A 95 3.53 0.43 0.68
N ILE A 96 4.77 -0.03 0.74
CA ILE A 96 5.48 -0.75 -0.33
C ILE A 96 5.62 -2.23 -0.02
N SER A 97 5.94 -3.04 -1.04
CA SER A 97 6.25 -4.46 -0.87
C SER A 97 7.58 -4.66 -0.12
N PRO A 98 7.78 -5.82 0.53
CA PRO A 98 9.07 -6.15 1.15
C PRO A 98 10.24 -6.10 0.17
N GLU A 99 10.03 -6.45 -1.11
CA GLU A 99 11.07 -6.39 -2.13
C GLU A 99 11.40 -4.94 -2.54
N THR A 100 10.37 -4.10 -2.65
CA THR A 100 10.57 -2.66 -2.87
C THR A 100 11.33 -2.05 -1.68
N ALA A 101 11.01 -2.41 -0.43
CA ALA A 101 11.74 -1.95 0.75
C ALA A 101 13.21 -2.38 0.74
N ARG A 102 13.50 -3.64 0.39
CA ARG A 102 14.89 -4.12 0.22
C ARG A 102 15.62 -3.40 -0.93
N SER A 103 14.90 -3.03 -1.99
CA SER A 103 15.47 -2.25 -3.10
C SER A 103 15.80 -0.81 -2.68
N VAL A 104 14.95 -0.19 -1.87
CA VAL A 104 15.20 1.13 -1.25
C VAL A 104 16.43 1.04 -0.33
N SER A 105 16.51 0.02 0.56
CA SER A 105 17.66 -0.24 1.43
C SER A 105 18.96 -0.27 0.63
N ARG A 106 19.03 -1.12 -0.41
CA ARG A 106 20.24 -1.22 -1.26
C ARG A 106 20.66 0.11 -1.86
N VAL A 107 19.72 0.96 -2.26
CA VAL A 107 20.00 2.25 -2.88
C VAL A 107 20.60 3.24 -1.89
N VAL A 108 19.98 3.39 -0.71
CA VAL A 108 20.40 4.39 0.28
C VAL A 108 21.66 3.94 1.05
N GLU A 109 21.78 2.64 1.35
CA GLU A 109 22.95 2.08 2.03
C GLU A 109 24.21 2.13 1.17
N LYS A 110 24.08 1.94 -0.16
CA LYS A 110 25.19 2.13 -1.11
C LYS A 110 25.71 3.57 -1.10
N ALA A 111 24.87 4.54 -0.77
CA ALA A 111 25.23 5.95 -0.67
C ALA A 111 25.71 6.38 0.72
N GLY A 112 25.75 5.46 1.69
CA GLY A 112 26.26 5.70 3.04
C GLY A 112 25.20 5.88 4.14
N ALA A 113 23.90 5.94 3.81
CA ALA A 113 22.85 6.04 4.80
C ALA A 113 22.60 4.70 5.52
N ARG A 114 22.08 4.77 6.75
CA ARG A 114 21.55 3.60 7.47
C ARG A 114 20.05 3.47 7.20
N PHE A 115 19.57 2.30 6.83
CA PHE A 115 18.18 2.10 6.45
C PHE A 115 17.32 1.52 7.57
N VAL A 116 16.08 2.03 7.69
CA VAL A 116 15.01 1.46 8.52
C VAL A 116 13.74 1.34 7.68
N ASP A 117 13.19 0.14 7.62
CA ASP A 117 11.90 -0.17 7.00
C ASP A 117 10.76 0.09 7.99
N GLY A 118 9.71 0.76 7.57
CA GLY A 118 8.57 1.16 8.38
C GLY A 118 7.22 0.79 7.79
N GLY A 119 6.35 0.20 8.62
CA GLY A 119 4.97 -0.14 8.27
C GLY A 119 3.96 0.58 9.17
N ILE A 120 3.23 1.57 8.65
CA ILE A 120 2.21 2.31 9.41
C ILE A 120 0.88 1.56 9.35
N ILE A 121 0.27 1.28 10.52
CA ILE A 121 -1.07 0.71 10.67
C ILE A 121 -1.93 1.66 11.50
N GLY A 122 -3.06 2.07 10.97
CA GLY A 122 -4.01 2.99 11.61
C GLY A 122 -4.19 4.31 10.86
N PRO A 123 -5.07 5.22 11.38
CA PRO A 123 -5.27 6.57 10.85
C PRO A 123 -4.07 7.49 11.17
N PRO A 124 -4.04 8.75 10.69
CA PRO A 124 -3.09 9.75 11.20
C PRO A 124 -3.15 9.84 12.73
N PRO A 125 -2.00 9.88 13.45
CA PRO A 125 -1.93 9.76 14.92
C PRO A 125 -2.40 11.03 15.66
N ALA A 126 -3.70 11.32 15.57
CA ALA A 126 -4.34 12.41 16.32
C ALA A 126 -4.52 12.05 17.81
N GLU A 127 -4.80 10.79 18.11
CA GLU A 127 -5.06 10.23 19.44
C GLU A 127 -4.14 9.05 19.70
N ALA A 128 -3.73 8.87 20.96
CA ALA A 128 -2.92 7.72 21.38
C ALA A 128 -3.67 6.38 21.20
N GLY A 129 -2.91 5.29 20.97
CA GLY A 129 -3.44 3.94 20.86
C GLY A 129 -4.12 3.58 19.53
N ARG A 130 -4.29 4.53 18.61
CA ARG A 130 -4.97 4.28 17.32
C ARG A 130 -4.04 3.97 16.18
N SER A 131 -2.79 4.38 16.27
CA SER A 131 -1.83 4.27 15.17
C SER A 131 -0.53 3.67 15.65
N ARG A 132 0.02 2.74 14.88
CA ARG A 132 1.27 2.05 15.13
C ARG A 132 2.20 2.17 13.93
N LEU A 133 3.49 2.38 14.22
CA LEU A 133 4.57 2.29 13.25
C LEU A 133 5.46 1.12 13.66
N TYR A 134 5.44 0.07 12.87
CA TYR A 134 6.36 -1.05 13.01
C TYR A 134 7.64 -0.73 12.26
N LEU A 135 8.79 -1.01 12.87
CA LEU A 135 10.10 -0.74 12.31
C LEU A 135 10.93 -2.02 12.24
N SER A 136 11.68 -2.20 11.16
CA SER A 136 12.60 -3.32 11.00
C SER A 136 13.87 -2.89 10.25
N GLY A 137 14.96 -3.64 10.46
CA GLY A 137 16.27 -3.36 9.87
C GLY A 137 16.99 -2.19 10.51
N GLY A 138 18.32 -2.24 10.49
CA GLY A 138 19.20 -1.18 10.95
C GLY A 138 18.94 -0.67 12.38
N PRO A 139 18.95 0.64 12.57
CA PRO A 139 18.81 1.26 13.90
C PRO A 139 17.36 1.50 14.32
N GLU A 140 16.45 0.54 14.13
CA GLU A 140 15.02 0.69 14.40
C GLU A 140 14.70 1.10 15.84
N ARG A 141 15.52 0.69 16.81
CA ARG A 141 15.35 1.08 18.24
C ARG A 141 15.69 2.55 18.47
N GLU A 142 16.74 3.08 17.79
CA GLU A 142 17.07 4.50 17.84
C GLU A 142 15.91 5.35 17.31
N VAL A 143 15.29 4.93 16.19
CA VAL A 143 14.13 5.61 15.59
C VAL A 143 12.90 5.50 16.49
N ALA A 144 12.62 4.33 17.06
CA ALA A 144 11.49 4.12 17.95
C ALA A 144 11.54 5.03 19.18
N ALA A 145 12.71 5.25 19.75
CA ALA A 145 12.91 6.11 20.93
C ALA A 145 12.47 7.58 20.70
N LEU A 146 12.54 8.07 19.46
CA LEU A 146 12.10 9.45 19.12
C LEU A 146 10.61 9.68 19.42
N PHE A 147 9.82 8.64 19.35
CA PHE A 147 8.36 8.69 19.49
C PHE A 147 7.85 8.30 20.89
N ALA A 148 8.74 8.03 21.84
CA ALA A 148 8.33 7.62 23.19
C ALA A 148 7.39 8.66 23.83
N GLY A 149 6.21 8.20 24.30
CA GLY A 149 5.19 9.08 24.89
C GLY A 149 4.40 9.95 23.88
N SER A 150 4.58 9.74 22.57
CA SER A 150 3.75 10.41 21.55
C SER A 150 2.44 9.64 21.28
N ASN A 151 1.56 10.23 20.47
CA ASN A 151 0.33 9.56 20.01
C ASN A 151 0.58 8.41 19.02
N LEU A 152 1.79 8.31 18.46
CA LEU A 152 2.20 7.22 17.57
C LEU A 152 2.96 6.17 18.38
N GLU A 153 2.36 5.01 18.54
CA GLU A 153 3.04 3.85 19.12
C GLU A 153 4.06 3.30 18.11
N VAL A 154 5.33 3.21 18.48
CA VAL A 154 6.39 2.73 17.58
C VAL A 154 7.00 1.46 18.14
N ILE A 155 7.04 0.42 17.30
CA ILE A 155 7.42 -0.94 17.68
C ILE A 155 8.63 -1.38 16.84
N ALA A 156 9.78 -1.53 17.48
CA ALA A 156 10.96 -2.14 16.88
C ALA A 156 10.80 -3.67 16.85
N MET A 157 10.86 -4.27 15.66
CA MET A 157 10.55 -5.69 15.47
C MET A 157 11.75 -6.62 15.69
N ALA A 158 12.97 -6.09 15.80
CA ALA A 158 14.21 -6.86 15.84
C ALA A 158 14.31 -7.87 14.67
N ALA A 159 13.94 -7.43 13.47
CA ALA A 159 13.85 -8.23 12.25
C ALA A 159 14.56 -7.53 11.08
N PRO A 160 14.97 -8.27 10.03
CA PRO A 160 15.65 -7.67 8.88
C PRO A 160 14.75 -6.70 8.10
N ALA A 161 15.36 -5.80 7.32
CA ALA A 161 14.67 -4.87 6.44
C ALA A 161 13.68 -5.59 5.51
N GLY A 162 12.50 -5.03 5.36
CA GLY A 162 11.35 -5.61 4.66
C GLY A 162 10.35 -6.33 5.57
N ALA A 163 10.67 -6.58 6.84
CA ALA A 163 9.75 -7.27 7.76
C ALA A 163 8.56 -6.37 8.17
N ALA A 164 8.79 -5.07 8.40
CA ALA A 164 7.71 -4.13 8.70
C ALA A 164 6.78 -3.92 7.49
N SER A 165 7.35 -3.82 6.28
CA SER A 165 6.59 -3.81 5.02
C SER A 165 5.80 -5.10 4.82
N ALA A 166 6.35 -6.28 5.14
CA ALA A 166 5.65 -7.57 5.07
C ALA A 166 4.46 -7.61 6.03
N LEU A 167 4.65 -7.20 7.29
CA LEU A 167 3.57 -7.11 8.27
C LEU A 167 2.45 -6.19 7.79
N LYS A 168 2.82 -5.01 7.28
CA LYS A 168 1.88 -4.05 6.71
C LYS A 168 1.12 -4.63 5.52
N ALA A 169 1.80 -5.33 4.61
CA ALA A 169 1.19 -5.99 3.46
C ALA A 169 0.17 -7.06 3.91
N CYS A 170 0.53 -7.94 4.84
CA CYS A 170 -0.38 -8.96 5.38
C CYS A 170 -1.61 -8.34 6.05
N TYR A 171 -1.42 -7.30 6.88
CA TYR A 171 -2.52 -6.61 7.55
C TYR A 171 -3.46 -5.93 6.55
N ALA A 172 -2.90 -5.24 5.53
CA ALA A 172 -3.68 -4.55 4.52
C ALA A 172 -4.34 -5.52 3.53
N ALA A 173 -3.71 -6.63 3.19
CA ALA A 173 -4.30 -7.72 2.42
C ALA A 173 -5.62 -8.18 3.03
N TRP A 174 -5.63 -8.41 4.34
CA TRP A 174 -6.84 -8.77 5.06
C TRP A 174 -7.84 -7.60 5.10
N THR A 175 -7.47 -6.45 5.63
CA THR A 175 -8.45 -5.39 5.92
C THR A 175 -9.02 -4.77 4.65
N LYS A 176 -8.19 -4.43 3.66
CA LYS A 176 -8.62 -3.82 2.40
C LYS A 176 -9.11 -4.87 1.41
N GLY A 177 -8.44 -6.02 1.34
CA GLY A 177 -8.90 -7.14 0.51
C GLY A 177 -10.29 -7.62 0.91
N ALA A 178 -10.57 -7.80 2.21
CA ALA A 178 -11.89 -8.16 2.69
C ALA A 178 -12.95 -7.09 2.39
N THR A 179 -12.62 -5.80 2.51
CA THR A 179 -13.53 -4.71 2.13
C THR A 179 -13.88 -4.77 0.63
N ALA A 180 -12.89 -4.98 -0.24
CA ALA A 180 -13.10 -5.11 -1.68
C ALA A 180 -13.96 -6.34 -2.00
N LEU A 181 -13.67 -7.49 -1.39
CA LEU A 181 -14.44 -8.72 -1.58
C LEU A 181 -15.90 -8.55 -1.16
N LEU A 182 -16.14 -8.02 0.03
CA LEU A 182 -17.50 -7.81 0.53
C LEU A 182 -18.28 -6.82 -0.35
N ALA A 183 -17.64 -5.77 -0.84
CA ALA A 183 -18.28 -4.84 -1.78
C ALA A 183 -18.63 -5.52 -3.12
N ALA A 184 -17.76 -6.39 -3.64
CA ALA A 184 -18.04 -7.15 -4.86
C ALA A 184 -19.18 -8.17 -4.64
N VAL A 185 -19.21 -8.86 -3.49
CA VAL A 185 -20.29 -9.79 -3.13
C VAL A 185 -21.62 -9.06 -3.04
N ARG A 186 -21.68 -7.87 -2.41
CA ARG A 186 -22.90 -7.04 -2.38
C ARG A 186 -23.33 -6.62 -3.78
N ALA A 187 -22.39 -6.20 -4.63
CA ALA A 187 -22.68 -5.83 -6.01
C ALA A 187 -23.24 -6.98 -6.84
N LEU A 188 -22.73 -8.19 -6.65
CA LEU A 188 -23.25 -9.41 -7.27
C LEU A 188 -24.66 -9.73 -6.75
N ALA A 189 -24.86 -9.74 -5.43
CA ALA A 189 -26.15 -10.06 -4.83
C ALA A 189 -27.26 -9.10 -5.27
N GLN A 190 -26.95 -7.81 -5.44
CA GLN A 190 -27.87 -6.83 -6.02
C GLN A 190 -28.16 -7.10 -7.50
N ALA A 191 -27.15 -7.50 -8.27
CA ALA A 191 -27.31 -7.81 -9.68
C ALA A 191 -28.24 -8.99 -9.92
N GLU A 192 -28.15 -10.00 -9.06
CA GLU A 192 -28.93 -11.24 -9.13
C GLU A 192 -30.23 -11.17 -8.32
N GLY A 193 -30.55 -10.06 -7.66
CA GLY A 193 -31.78 -9.88 -6.90
C GLY A 193 -31.86 -10.70 -5.60
N VAL A 194 -30.72 -11.17 -5.07
CA VAL A 194 -30.66 -12.06 -3.88
C VAL A 194 -30.13 -11.37 -2.63
N GLU A 195 -29.99 -10.03 -2.65
CA GLU A 195 -29.37 -9.28 -1.56
C GLU A 195 -30.07 -9.49 -0.21
N ALA A 196 -31.40 -9.47 -0.17
CA ALA A 196 -32.17 -9.67 1.06
C ALA A 196 -31.91 -11.06 1.68
N ALA A 197 -31.89 -12.11 0.83
CA ALA A 197 -31.61 -13.48 1.28
C ALA A 197 -30.16 -13.62 1.81
N LEU A 198 -29.18 -13.00 1.13
CA LEU A 198 -27.80 -12.99 1.55
C LEU A 198 -27.63 -12.32 2.92
N LEU A 199 -28.26 -11.16 3.13
CA LEU A 199 -28.20 -10.44 4.40
C LEU A 199 -28.81 -11.24 5.54
N ALA A 200 -29.97 -11.88 5.30
CA ALA A 200 -30.60 -12.75 6.28
C ALA A 200 -29.70 -13.96 6.66
N GLU A 201 -29.04 -14.57 5.66
CA GLU A 201 -28.13 -15.67 5.91
C GLU A 201 -26.87 -15.20 6.68
N TRP A 202 -26.30 -14.04 6.37
CA TRP A 202 -25.18 -13.49 7.13
C TRP A 202 -25.54 -13.19 8.58
N GLN A 203 -26.73 -12.63 8.83
CA GLN A 203 -27.18 -12.40 10.21
C GLN A 203 -27.30 -13.70 11.01
N ARG A 204 -27.66 -14.79 10.35
CA ARG A 204 -27.84 -16.11 10.96
C ARG A 204 -26.50 -16.83 11.20
N SER A 205 -25.62 -16.86 10.16
CA SER A 205 -24.43 -17.72 10.17
C SER A 205 -23.11 -16.96 10.40
N GLN A 206 -23.08 -15.66 10.11
CA GLN A 206 -21.88 -14.81 10.22
C GLN A 206 -22.23 -13.40 10.75
N PRO A 207 -22.64 -13.27 12.01
CA PRO A 207 -23.09 -12.00 12.56
C PRO A 207 -22.05 -10.87 12.39
N GLY A 208 -22.49 -9.71 11.91
CA GLY A 208 -21.65 -8.52 11.72
C GLY A 208 -20.98 -8.40 10.34
N VAL A 209 -21.07 -9.41 9.46
CA VAL A 209 -20.56 -9.31 8.07
C VAL A 209 -21.37 -8.32 7.24
N ASP A 210 -22.68 -8.24 7.47
CA ASP A 210 -23.58 -7.25 6.90
C ASP A 210 -23.05 -5.82 7.13
N LYS A 211 -22.82 -5.43 8.39
CA LYS A 211 -22.26 -4.13 8.76
C LYS A 211 -20.86 -3.91 8.19
N ARG A 212 -20.01 -4.95 8.23
CA ARG A 212 -18.67 -4.88 7.64
C ARG A 212 -18.71 -4.66 6.13
N SER A 213 -19.72 -5.20 5.42
CA SER A 213 -19.89 -5.01 3.99
C SER A 213 -20.21 -3.56 3.59
N GLU A 214 -20.72 -2.75 4.53
CA GLU A 214 -21.00 -1.33 4.32
C GLU A 214 -19.77 -0.43 4.50
N ALA A 215 -18.68 -0.92 5.08
CA ALA A 215 -17.47 -0.13 5.34
C ALA A 215 -16.90 0.51 4.07
N VAL A 216 -17.14 -0.07 2.90
CA VAL A 216 -16.71 0.47 1.60
C VAL A 216 -17.29 1.86 1.33
N THR A 217 -18.48 2.19 1.83
CA THR A 217 -19.15 3.49 1.62
C THR A 217 -18.34 4.62 2.27
N VAL A 218 -17.96 4.45 3.53
CA VAL A 218 -17.13 5.43 4.28
C VAL A 218 -15.75 5.58 3.62
N GLN A 219 -15.23 4.50 3.05
CA GLN A 219 -13.87 4.44 2.53
C GLN A 219 -13.78 4.82 1.04
N ALA A 220 -14.89 4.82 0.30
CA ALA A 220 -14.94 5.06 -1.15
C ALA A 220 -14.21 6.34 -1.58
N ARG A 221 -14.31 7.41 -0.81
CA ARG A 221 -13.66 8.71 -1.07
C ARG A 221 -12.12 8.66 -0.99
N LYS A 222 -11.56 7.69 -0.29
CA LYS A 222 -10.11 7.49 -0.12
C LYS A 222 -9.61 6.23 -0.84
N ALA A 223 -10.49 5.43 -1.41
CA ALA A 223 -10.20 4.13 -2.00
C ALA A 223 -9.17 4.20 -3.15
N TRP A 224 -9.16 5.31 -3.91
CA TRP A 224 -8.18 5.55 -4.97
C TRP A 224 -6.71 5.48 -4.49
N ARG A 225 -6.46 5.75 -3.19
CA ARG A 225 -5.12 5.65 -2.57
C ARG A 225 -4.68 4.20 -2.42
N TRP A 226 -5.62 3.27 -2.37
CA TRP A 226 -5.35 1.86 -2.12
C TRP A 226 -5.02 1.07 -3.37
N VAL A 227 -5.23 1.65 -4.56
CA VAL A 227 -4.90 0.99 -5.83
C VAL A 227 -3.44 0.55 -5.84
N GLY A 228 -2.50 1.48 -5.68
CA GLY A 228 -1.07 1.15 -5.64
C GLY A 228 -0.68 0.27 -4.45
N GLU A 229 -1.34 0.43 -3.30
CA GLU A 229 -1.09 -0.45 -2.14
C GLU A 229 -1.52 -1.89 -2.41
N MET A 230 -2.66 -2.11 -3.09
CA MET A 230 -3.11 -3.45 -3.48
C MET A 230 -2.20 -4.08 -4.55
N GLU A 231 -1.63 -3.29 -5.45
CA GLU A 231 -0.64 -3.72 -6.43
C GLU A 231 0.67 -4.16 -5.74
N GLU A 232 1.17 -3.41 -4.75
CA GLU A 232 2.34 -3.80 -3.92
C GLU A 232 2.06 -5.07 -3.09
N ILE A 233 0.83 -5.23 -2.59
CA ILE A 233 0.42 -6.46 -1.88
C ILE A 233 0.42 -7.65 -2.85
N ALA A 234 -0.12 -7.49 -4.07
CA ALA A 234 -0.09 -8.53 -5.09
C ALA A 234 1.34 -8.99 -5.39
N ALA A 235 2.25 -8.03 -5.61
CA ALA A 235 3.67 -8.32 -5.82
C ALA A 235 4.31 -9.03 -4.62
N SER A 236 3.89 -8.67 -3.38
CA SER A 236 4.37 -9.36 -2.16
C SER A 236 3.94 -10.82 -2.11
N PHE A 237 2.69 -11.13 -2.51
CA PHE A 237 2.17 -12.49 -2.60
C PHE A 237 2.91 -13.29 -3.68
N GLU A 238 3.09 -12.71 -4.87
CA GLU A 238 3.80 -13.35 -5.99
C GLU A 238 5.27 -13.64 -5.63
N ALA A 239 5.95 -12.72 -4.97
CA ALA A 239 7.31 -12.93 -4.49
C ALA A 239 7.42 -14.05 -3.44
N ALA A 240 6.33 -14.34 -2.70
CA ALA A 240 6.23 -15.46 -1.78
C ALA A 240 5.71 -16.76 -2.43
N GLY A 241 5.54 -16.80 -3.76
CA GLY A 241 5.00 -17.95 -4.49
C GLY A 241 3.49 -18.14 -4.35
N LEU A 242 2.76 -17.11 -3.87
CA LEU A 242 1.30 -17.12 -3.70
C LEU A 242 0.61 -16.36 -4.83
N PRO A 243 -0.65 -16.73 -5.22
CA PRO A 243 -1.37 -16.00 -6.26
C PRO A 243 -1.66 -14.53 -5.87
N GLY A 244 -1.18 -13.57 -6.68
CA GLY A 244 -1.45 -12.14 -6.51
C GLY A 244 -2.79 -11.68 -7.08
N GLY A 245 -3.46 -12.49 -7.89
CA GLY A 245 -4.64 -12.11 -8.68
C GLY A 245 -5.81 -11.57 -7.86
N PHE A 246 -6.05 -12.07 -6.64
CA PHE A 246 -7.08 -11.56 -5.73
C PHE A 246 -6.84 -10.07 -5.40
N HIS A 247 -5.60 -9.68 -5.14
CA HIS A 247 -5.25 -8.31 -4.78
C HIS A 247 -5.24 -7.39 -6.00
N LEU A 248 -4.89 -7.89 -7.19
CA LEU A 248 -5.03 -7.15 -8.44
C LEU A 248 -6.51 -6.89 -8.77
N ALA A 249 -7.41 -7.85 -8.53
CA ALA A 249 -8.84 -7.65 -8.67
C ALA A 249 -9.37 -6.60 -7.68
N ALA A 250 -8.88 -6.60 -6.44
CA ALA A 250 -9.21 -5.57 -5.45
C ALA A 250 -8.70 -4.18 -5.88
N ALA A 251 -7.49 -4.08 -6.46
CA ALA A 251 -6.97 -2.85 -7.03
C ALA A 251 -7.86 -2.30 -8.15
N ASP A 252 -8.32 -3.17 -9.06
CA ASP A 252 -9.26 -2.77 -10.13
C ASP A 252 -10.58 -2.25 -9.55
N LEU A 253 -11.12 -2.93 -8.54
CA LEU A 253 -12.33 -2.52 -7.86
C LEU A 253 -12.18 -1.12 -7.23
N TYR A 254 -11.08 -0.85 -6.54
CA TYR A 254 -10.80 0.47 -5.96
C TYR A 254 -10.58 1.55 -7.02
N ARG A 255 -10.02 1.22 -8.16
CA ARG A 255 -9.88 2.14 -9.31
C ARG A 255 -11.25 2.58 -9.84
N ARG A 256 -12.24 1.70 -9.85
CA ARG A 256 -13.62 2.04 -10.25
C ARG A 256 -14.31 3.02 -9.29
N LEU A 257 -13.82 3.16 -8.07
CA LEU A 257 -14.32 4.11 -7.07
C LEU A 257 -13.67 5.51 -7.17
N GLU A 258 -12.77 5.75 -8.12
CA GLU A 258 -12.06 7.04 -8.26
C GLU A 258 -13.03 8.23 -8.44
N ALA A 259 -14.22 8.01 -9.02
CA ALA A 259 -15.23 9.04 -9.17
C ALA A 259 -15.71 9.67 -7.84
N PHE A 260 -15.58 8.95 -6.73
CA PHE A 260 -15.96 9.46 -5.39
C PHE A 260 -14.88 10.31 -4.71
N LYS A 261 -13.69 10.45 -5.30
CA LYS A 261 -12.56 11.20 -4.74
C LYS A 261 -12.89 12.65 -4.39
N ALA A 262 -13.71 13.31 -5.21
CA ALA A 262 -14.10 14.71 -5.03
C ALA A 262 -15.32 14.90 -4.12
N GLY A 263 -15.99 13.85 -3.69
CA GLY A 263 -17.20 13.91 -2.86
C GLY A 263 -16.91 14.47 -1.46
N THR A 264 -17.86 15.21 -0.90
CA THR A 264 -17.81 15.72 0.47
C THR A 264 -18.49 14.78 1.46
N VAL A 265 -19.45 13.98 1.01
CA VAL A 265 -20.25 13.03 1.77
C VAL A 265 -19.95 11.60 1.32
N PRO A 266 -19.93 10.59 2.20
CA PRO A 266 -19.85 9.19 1.78
C PRO A 266 -21.00 8.83 0.82
N PRO A 267 -20.73 8.12 -0.30
CA PRO A 267 -21.78 7.66 -1.21
C PRO A 267 -22.67 6.60 -0.56
N ALA A 268 -23.89 6.46 -1.05
CA ALA A 268 -24.74 5.34 -0.68
C ALA A 268 -24.15 4.00 -1.19
N LEU A 269 -24.46 2.89 -0.52
CA LEU A 269 -23.97 1.56 -0.93
C LEU A 269 -24.39 1.21 -2.36
N SER A 270 -25.61 1.57 -2.77
CA SER A 270 -26.12 1.39 -4.13
C SER A 270 -25.30 2.12 -5.19
N GLU A 271 -24.79 3.31 -4.87
CA GLU A 271 -23.92 4.07 -5.78
C GLU A 271 -22.55 3.41 -5.91
N VAL A 272 -22.00 2.91 -4.78
CA VAL A 272 -20.72 2.20 -4.74
C VAL A 272 -20.80 0.91 -5.56
N THR A 273 -21.83 0.08 -5.31
CA THR A 273 -22.02 -1.19 -6.02
C THR A 273 -22.29 -0.99 -7.51
N ALA A 274 -23.03 0.06 -7.88
CA ALA A 274 -23.22 0.44 -9.29
C ALA A 274 -21.89 0.87 -9.95
N ALA A 275 -21.03 1.62 -9.25
CA ALA A 275 -19.72 2.01 -9.77
C ALA A 275 -18.80 0.79 -9.98
N ILE A 276 -18.80 -0.16 -9.04
CA ILE A 276 -18.03 -1.41 -9.11
C ILE A 276 -18.46 -2.26 -10.32
N ARG A 277 -19.75 -2.32 -10.64
CA ARG A 277 -20.30 -3.10 -11.76
C ARG A 277 -20.00 -2.50 -13.14
N ARG A 278 -19.68 -1.22 -13.22
CA ARG A 278 -19.31 -0.58 -14.49
C ARG A 278 -17.96 -1.10 -14.96
N SER A 279 -17.89 -1.59 -16.21
CA SER A 279 -16.60 -1.88 -16.85
C SER A 279 -15.73 -0.62 -16.84
N PRO A 280 -14.44 -0.71 -16.55
CA PRO A 280 -13.56 0.46 -16.66
C PRO A 280 -13.68 1.01 -18.09
N ARG A 281 -14.00 2.30 -18.24
CA ARG A 281 -13.92 2.96 -19.55
C ARG A 281 -12.48 2.75 -20.04
N ARG A 282 -12.28 2.01 -21.11
CA ARG A 282 -11.01 1.93 -21.81
C ARG A 282 -10.60 3.39 -22.08
N ARG A 283 -9.54 3.88 -21.41
CA ARG A 283 -8.89 5.11 -21.86
C ARG A 283 -8.48 4.83 -23.31
N SER A 284 -9.11 5.51 -24.25
CA SER A 284 -8.70 5.47 -25.65
C SER A 284 -7.24 5.94 -25.68
N ALA A 285 -6.33 5.00 -25.86
CA ALA A 285 -4.97 5.31 -26.22
C ALA A 285 -5.12 6.05 -27.57
N LYS A 286 -4.81 7.35 -27.59
CA LYS A 286 -4.61 8.06 -28.86
C LYS A 286 -3.48 7.33 -29.57
N ALA A 287 -3.89 6.52 -30.55
CA ALA A 287 -3.02 5.82 -31.45
C ALA A 287 -2.26 6.88 -32.29
N GLY A 288 -1.01 7.12 -31.93
CA GLY A 288 -0.05 7.65 -32.87
C GLY A 288 0.18 6.59 -33.93
N ALA A 289 -0.43 6.77 -35.10
CA ALA A 289 -0.20 5.94 -36.27
C ALA A 289 1.28 6.05 -36.67
N ARG A 290 2.03 4.98 -36.46
CA ARG A 290 3.25 4.69 -37.20
C ARG A 290 3.01 3.39 -37.96
N SER A 291 2.89 3.54 -39.26
CA SER A 291 2.88 2.50 -40.26
C SER A 291 4.16 1.66 -40.18
N THR A 292 4.00 0.35 -40.02
CA THR A 292 5.05 -0.65 -40.24
C THR A 292 4.61 -1.66 -41.29
N PRO A 293 5.49 -2.14 -42.18
CA PRO A 293 5.12 -2.87 -43.38
C PRO A 293 4.79 -4.33 -43.10
N SER A 294 3.93 -4.87 -43.95
CA SER A 294 3.45 -6.23 -44.03
C SER A 294 4.60 -7.26 -44.00
N ARG A 295 4.54 -8.23 -43.08
CA ARG A 295 5.27 -9.50 -43.16
C ARG A 295 4.29 -10.64 -43.35
N GLN A 296 4.57 -11.42 -44.41
CA GLN A 296 3.84 -12.57 -44.89
C GLN A 296 3.66 -13.67 -43.82
N GLN A 297 2.48 -14.25 -43.78
CA GLN A 297 2.15 -15.44 -42.96
C GLN A 297 2.75 -16.71 -43.59
N PRO A 298 3.27 -17.64 -42.78
CA PRO A 298 3.43 -19.03 -43.21
C PRO A 298 2.19 -19.86 -42.81
N SER A 299 1.90 -20.82 -43.69
CA SER A 299 0.77 -21.72 -43.77
C SER A 299 0.51 -22.64 -42.55
N ALA A 300 -0.77 -22.90 -42.33
CA ALA A 300 -1.32 -23.81 -41.33
C ALA A 300 -0.81 -25.26 -41.46
N GLY A 301 -0.14 -25.74 -40.43
CA GLY A 301 0.14 -27.16 -40.20
C GLY A 301 -0.94 -27.79 -39.30
N LYS A 302 -1.63 -28.79 -39.81
CA LYS A 302 -2.63 -29.61 -39.09
C LYS A 302 -1.95 -30.49 -38.05
N PHE A 303 -2.20 -30.23 -36.75
CA PHE A 303 -1.86 -31.17 -35.68
C PHE A 303 -3.01 -32.16 -35.45
N LYS A 304 -2.72 -33.46 -35.63
CA LYS A 304 -3.60 -34.59 -35.28
C LYS A 304 -3.46 -34.89 -33.79
N PHE A 305 -4.59 -34.90 -33.08
CA PHE A 305 -4.69 -35.41 -31.71
C PHE A 305 -4.67 -36.98 -31.76
N GLY A 306 -3.66 -37.58 -31.14
CA GLY A 306 -3.59 -39.02 -30.88
C GLY A 306 -4.22 -39.31 -29.51
N THR A 307 -5.28 -40.11 -29.50
CA THR A 307 -5.88 -40.70 -28.30
C THR A 307 -5.02 -41.84 -27.80
N ALA A 308 -4.37 -41.69 -26.63
CA ALA A 308 -3.73 -42.78 -25.92
C ALA A 308 -4.67 -43.31 -24.83
N ALA A 309 -5.10 -44.55 -24.99
CA ALA A 309 -5.90 -45.27 -24.02
C ALA A 309 -5.07 -45.71 -22.83
N LEU A 310 -5.47 -45.34 -21.63
CA LEU A 310 -4.92 -45.82 -20.35
C LEU A 310 -5.40 -47.26 -20.09
N LYS A 311 -4.51 -48.23 -20.16
CA LYS A 311 -4.70 -49.60 -19.67
C LYS A 311 -4.68 -49.59 -18.14
N ARG A 312 -5.74 -50.08 -17.52
CA ARG A 312 -5.84 -50.41 -16.09
C ARG A 312 -5.08 -51.70 -15.80
N ASP A 313 -4.20 -51.66 -14.83
CA ASP A 313 -3.56 -52.85 -14.24
C ASP A 313 -4.31 -53.27 -12.95
N PRO A 314 -4.82 -54.50 -12.85
CA PRO A 314 -5.58 -54.98 -11.70
C PRO A 314 -4.75 -55.91 -10.82
N THR A 315 -3.74 -55.41 -10.11
CA THR A 315 -3.12 -56.21 -9.04
C THR A 315 -2.46 -55.30 -8.01
N LYS A 316 -3.18 -55.08 -6.88
CA LYS A 316 -2.62 -55.21 -5.51
C LYS A 316 -3.71 -54.97 -4.47
N ARG A 317 -4.15 -56.09 -3.98
CA ARG A 317 -5.03 -56.30 -2.83
C ARG A 317 -4.16 -56.48 -1.58
N THR A 318 -4.72 -56.03 -0.45
CA THR A 318 -4.42 -56.40 0.94
C THR A 318 -3.17 -55.84 1.63
N LEU A 319 -3.41 -55.07 2.73
CA LEU A 319 -3.18 -55.46 4.11
C LEU A 319 -3.45 -54.33 5.08
N ARG A 320 -4.49 -54.53 5.93
CA ARG A 320 -4.61 -54.63 7.40
C ARG A 320 -4.20 -53.39 8.25
N ARG A 321 -5.20 -52.96 8.93
CA ARG A 321 -5.37 -52.57 10.35
C ARG A 321 -4.17 -52.85 11.28
N ALA A 322 -3.74 -51.79 11.94
CA ALA A 322 -3.53 -51.68 13.38
C ALA A 322 -3.60 -50.18 13.75
#